data_f8893be79db036b067c9c40597314ad1
#
_entry.id   f8893be79db036b067c9c40597314ad1
#
_cell.length_a   1.000
_cell.length_b   1.000
_cell.length_c   1.000
_cell.angle_alpha   90.00
_cell.angle_beta   90.00
_cell.angle_gamma   90.00
#
_symmetry.space_group_name_H-M   'P 1'
#
loop_
_entity.id
_entity.type
_entity.pdbx_description
1 polymer ?
#
loop_
_entity_poly.entity_id
_entity_poly.type
_entity_poly.pdbx_seq_one_letter_code
_entity_poly.pdbx_strand_id
1 'polypeptide(L)'
;MLQANSSNHEITVYDTTELYGEKGKFRVMEFSNKAIQGALDLNHPKRILFEYPRAIIHLMEINEPYFEDVFVIGHGIGTLAGYFAEKRFKIAELDAEVVELSRTYFGYNQDNVVIGDGRYILESEQPNAYDFIILDAFTAAGTPRHLTTSEFFSATHSKLNSRGSIIMNLMGKVEHDPLVNAIHTTLSEQYPYLKSFALPAEGAADIQNILIIGRKRPIQFQARQMAGFTEINLGQGHMIWD
;
A
#
# COMPACT_ATOMS: atom_id res chain seq x y z
N MET A 1 1.49 -16.32 -21.41
CA MET A 1 2.18 -15.05 -21.19
C MET A 1 1.46 -14.04 -22.06
N LEU A 2 0.86 -13.04 -21.48
CA LEU A 2 0.25 -11.91 -22.16
C LEU A 2 1.08 -10.69 -21.80
N GLN A 3 1.48 -9.91 -22.81
CA GLN A 3 2.15 -8.62 -22.62
C GLN A 3 1.14 -7.53 -22.97
N ALA A 4 0.96 -6.57 -22.08
CA ALA A 4 0.23 -5.34 -22.32
C ALA A 4 1.20 -4.16 -22.18
N ASN A 5 1.09 -3.17 -23.04
CA ASN A 5 1.92 -1.98 -22.99
C ASN A 5 1.09 -0.82 -22.46
N SER A 6 1.36 -0.39 -21.23
CA SER A 6 0.84 0.86 -20.73
C SER A 6 1.69 2.05 -21.23
N SER A 7 1.18 3.26 -21.09
CA SER A 7 1.92 4.48 -21.45
C SER A 7 3.20 4.67 -20.61
N ASN A 8 3.31 4.01 -19.46
CA ASN A 8 4.39 4.21 -18.50
C ASN A 8 5.26 2.96 -18.27
N HIS A 9 4.71 1.74 -18.47
CA HIS A 9 5.40 0.48 -18.20
C HIS A 9 4.90 -0.64 -19.12
N GLU A 10 5.78 -1.57 -19.45
CA GLU A 10 5.36 -2.85 -20.01
C GLU A 10 4.85 -3.71 -18.84
N ILE A 11 3.59 -4.17 -18.92
CA ILE A 11 2.97 -5.00 -17.90
C ILE A 11 2.83 -6.42 -18.45
N THR A 12 3.27 -7.40 -17.70
CA THR A 12 3.15 -8.81 -18.06
C THR A 12 2.25 -9.52 -17.06
N VAL A 13 1.27 -10.29 -17.58
CA VAL A 13 0.47 -11.22 -16.80
C VAL A 13 0.83 -12.64 -17.23
N TYR A 14 1.19 -13.49 -16.28
CA TYR A 14 1.55 -14.88 -16.56
C TYR A 14 1.16 -15.82 -15.41
N ASP A 15 0.99 -17.10 -15.76
CA ASP A 15 0.79 -18.15 -14.77
C ASP A 15 2.12 -18.89 -14.52
N THR A 16 2.38 -19.20 -13.26
CA THR A 16 3.56 -19.94 -12.80
C THR A 16 3.20 -21.04 -11.81
N THR A 17 4.05 -22.06 -11.72
CA THR A 17 3.91 -23.16 -10.74
C THR A 17 4.75 -22.96 -9.50
N GLU A 18 5.52 -21.88 -9.44
CA GLU A 18 6.35 -21.54 -8.28
C GLU A 18 6.39 -20.01 -8.09
N LEU A 19 6.21 -19.55 -6.87
CA LEU A 19 6.31 -18.14 -6.49
C LEU A 19 7.00 -18.05 -5.13
N TYR A 20 8.13 -17.33 -5.04
CA TYR A 20 8.94 -17.17 -3.82
C TYR A 20 9.24 -18.50 -3.09
N GLY A 21 9.58 -19.54 -3.85
CA GLY A 21 9.88 -20.87 -3.33
C GLY A 21 8.66 -21.72 -2.95
N GLU A 22 7.47 -21.18 -3.02
CA GLU A 22 6.23 -21.92 -2.81
C GLU A 22 5.76 -22.57 -4.13
N LYS A 23 5.47 -23.86 -4.11
CA LYS A 23 4.90 -24.59 -5.26
C LYS A 23 3.37 -24.48 -5.25
N GLY A 24 2.77 -24.13 -6.40
CA GLY A 24 1.33 -23.94 -6.53
C GLY A 24 0.94 -23.64 -7.96
N LYS A 25 -0.21 -22.99 -8.13
CA LYS A 25 -0.64 -22.39 -9.39
C LYS A 25 -0.93 -20.93 -9.13
N PHE A 26 -0.08 -20.06 -9.63
CA PHE A 26 -0.16 -18.63 -9.37
C PHE A 26 -0.31 -17.87 -10.67
N ARG A 27 -1.14 -16.82 -10.64
CA ARG A 27 -1.18 -15.79 -11.68
C ARG A 27 -0.53 -14.54 -11.14
N VAL A 28 0.38 -13.97 -11.90
CA VAL A 28 1.23 -12.85 -11.48
C VAL A 28 1.04 -11.69 -12.45
N MET A 29 0.94 -10.47 -11.90
CA MET A 29 1.08 -9.21 -12.61
C MET A 29 2.45 -8.62 -12.26
N GLU A 30 3.27 -8.37 -13.27
CA GLU A 30 4.64 -7.91 -13.13
C GLU A 30 4.93 -6.74 -14.08
N PHE A 31 5.65 -5.74 -13.59
CA PHE A 31 6.16 -4.65 -14.42
C PHE A 31 7.51 -5.02 -15.05
N SER A 32 7.89 -4.31 -16.12
CA SER A 32 9.12 -4.54 -16.89
C SER A 32 10.41 -4.54 -16.05
N ASN A 33 10.41 -3.86 -14.90
CA ASN A 33 11.51 -3.88 -13.94
C ASN A 33 11.51 -5.13 -13.02
N LYS A 34 10.70 -6.12 -13.30
CA LYS A 34 10.47 -7.34 -12.51
C LYS A 34 9.83 -7.12 -11.14
N ALA A 35 9.26 -5.94 -10.90
CA ALA A 35 8.49 -5.69 -9.69
C ALA A 35 7.11 -6.35 -9.82
N ILE A 36 6.82 -7.30 -8.96
CA ILE A 36 5.52 -7.95 -8.91
C ILE A 36 4.51 -7.00 -8.26
N GLN A 37 3.46 -6.66 -9.01
CA GLN A 37 2.39 -5.76 -8.56
C GLN A 37 1.27 -6.50 -7.84
N GLY A 38 1.16 -7.79 -8.06
CA GLY A 38 0.17 -8.64 -7.42
C GLY A 38 0.26 -10.07 -7.90
N ALA A 39 -0.22 -10.98 -7.06
CA ALA A 39 -0.31 -12.40 -7.41
C ALA A 39 -1.57 -13.03 -6.82
N LEU A 40 -2.16 -13.96 -7.56
CA LEU A 40 -3.35 -14.70 -7.19
C LEU A 40 -3.02 -16.19 -7.12
N ASP A 41 -3.36 -16.86 -6.02
CA ASP A 41 -3.37 -18.32 -5.95
C ASP A 41 -4.61 -18.84 -6.68
N LEU A 42 -4.41 -19.49 -7.83
CA LEU A 42 -5.51 -19.98 -8.67
C LEU A 42 -6.27 -21.15 -8.02
N ASN A 43 -5.65 -21.88 -7.09
CA ASN A 43 -6.30 -22.94 -6.33
C ASN A 43 -7.08 -22.39 -5.13
N HIS A 44 -6.62 -21.27 -4.57
CA HIS A 44 -7.23 -20.64 -3.39
C HIS A 44 -7.35 -19.11 -3.61
N PRO A 45 -8.26 -18.63 -4.44
CA PRO A 45 -8.33 -17.22 -4.85
C PRO A 45 -8.56 -16.21 -3.71
N LYS A 46 -9.05 -16.67 -2.55
CA LYS A 46 -9.22 -15.82 -1.36
C LYS A 46 -7.96 -15.70 -0.50
N ARG A 47 -6.92 -16.48 -0.81
CA ARG A 47 -5.66 -16.45 -0.08
C ARG A 47 -4.87 -15.21 -0.49
N ILE A 48 -4.50 -14.39 0.48
CA ILE A 48 -3.58 -13.27 0.25
C ILE A 48 -2.16 -13.79 0.36
N LEU A 49 -1.42 -13.72 -0.76
CA LEU A 49 -0.08 -14.29 -0.87
C LEU A 49 0.97 -13.45 -0.16
N PHE A 50 0.95 -12.13 -0.38
CA PHE A 50 1.98 -11.24 0.15
C PHE A 50 1.77 -10.88 1.62
N GLU A 51 2.88 -10.64 2.30
CA GLU A 51 2.92 -10.30 3.72
C GLU A 51 2.32 -8.93 3.99
N TYR A 52 2.65 -7.91 3.18
CA TYR A 52 2.27 -6.53 3.45
C TYR A 52 0.74 -6.29 3.43
N PRO A 53 -0.06 -6.84 2.51
CA PRO A 53 -1.51 -6.66 2.59
C PRO A 53 -2.11 -7.35 3.82
N ARG A 54 -1.56 -8.50 4.23
CA ARG A 54 -2.01 -9.21 5.45
C ARG A 54 -1.73 -8.37 6.71
N ALA A 55 -0.57 -7.73 6.78
CA ALA A 55 -0.23 -6.84 7.88
C ALA A 55 -1.09 -5.56 7.87
N ILE A 56 -1.35 -4.96 6.69
CA ILE A 56 -2.27 -3.81 6.55
C ILE A 56 -3.66 -4.19 7.03
N ILE A 57 -4.22 -5.32 6.60
CA ILE A 57 -5.53 -5.83 7.03
C ILE A 57 -5.57 -5.95 8.55
N HIS A 58 -4.56 -6.59 9.17
CA HIS A 58 -4.51 -6.70 10.63
C HIS A 58 -4.49 -5.32 11.31
N LEU A 59 -3.70 -4.38 10.81
CA LEU A 59 -3.65 -3.01 11.36
C LEU A 59 -4.99 -2.29 11.22
N MET A 60 -5.72 -2.48 10.13
CA MET A 60 -7.04 -1.91 9.94
C MET A 60 -8.05 -2.48 10.94
N GLU A 61 -8.17 -3.80 11.01
CA GLU A 61 -9.14 -4.50 11.86
C GLU A 61 -8.95 -4.25 13.35
N ILE A 62 -7.69 -4.22 13.83
CA ILE A 62 -7.42 -4.05 15.26
C ILE A 62 -7.57 -2.58 15.71
N ASN A 63 -7.29 -1.62 14.81
CA ASN A 63 -7.32 -0.20 15.15
C ASN A 63 -8.69 0.46 14.97
N GLU A 64 -9.50 -0.01 14.02
CA GLU A 64 -10.87 0.47 13.80
C GLU A 64 -11.75 -0.67 13.28
N PRO A 65 -12.22 -1.58 14.13
CA PRO A 65 -12.98 -2.78 13.73
C PRO A 65 -14.26 -2.48 12.96
N TYR A 66 -14.82 -1.29 13.13
CA TYR A 66 -16.07 -0.85 12.52
C TYR A 66 -15.86 0.19 11.42
N PHE A 67 -14.70 0.19 10.79
CA PHE A 67 -14.44 1.09 9.67
C PHE A 67 -15.38 0.81 8.49
N GLU A 68 -15.66 1.83 7.69
CA GLU A 68 -16.50 1.73 6.52
C GLU A 68 -15.87 2.34 5.27
N ASP A 69 -15.22 3.51 5.40
CA ASP A 69 -14.75 4.29 4.28
C ASP A 69 -13.23 4.27 4.17
N VAL A 70 -12.72 3.80 3.03
CA VAL A 70 -11.29 3.65 2.78
C VAL A 70 -10.91 4.31 1.46
N PHE A 71 -9.89 5.16 1.49
CA PHE A 71 -9.25 5.68 0.30
C PHE A 71 -7.91 4.98 0.06
N VAL A 72 -7.66 4.51 -1.17
CA VAL A 72 -6.41 3.84 -1.52
C VAL A 72 -5.75 4.57 -2.69
N ILE A 73 -4.45 4.79 -2.59
CA ILE A 73 -3.61 5.27 -3.69
C ILE A 73 -2.77 4.09 -4.16
N GLY A 74 -3.01 3.64 -5.38
CA GLY A 74 -2.50 2.40 -5.96
C GLY A 74 -3.51 1.27 -5.91
N HIS A 75 -3.64 0.53 -7.01
CA HIS A 75 -4.65 -0.52 -7.16
C HIS A 75 -4.05 -1.94 -7.16
N GLY A 76 -2.97 -2.14 -7.93
CA GLY A 76 -2.42 -3.46 -8.18
C GLY A 76 -3.48 -4.42 -8.75
N ILE A 77 -3.69 -5.55 -8.10
CA ILE A 77 -4.76 -6.50 -8.47
C ILE A 77 -6.05 -6.33 -7.65
N GLY A 78 -6.13 -5.27 -6.82
CA GLY A 78 -7.31 -4.97 -5.99
C GLY A 78 -7.41 -5.80 -4.71
N THR A 79 -6.31 -6.28 -4.15
CA THR A 79 -6.28 -7.21 -3.02
C THR A 79 -7.03 -6.71 -1.80
N LEU A 80 -6.79 -5.47 -1.35
CA LEU A 80 -7.41 -4.93 -0.13
C LEU A 80 -8.92 -4.73 -0.30
N ALA A 81 -9.34 -4.10 -1.40
CA ALA A 81 -10.76 -3.88 -1.67
C ALA A 81 -11.51 -5.21 -1.95
N GLY A 82 -10.84 -6.18 -2.57
CA GLY A 82 -11.39 -7.52 -2.77
C GLY A 82 -11.59 -8.29 -1.47
N TYR A 83 -10.67 -8.12 -0.50
CA TYR A 83 -10.80 -8.74 0.83
C TYR A 83 -11.95 -8.14 1.65
N PHE A 84 -12.09 -6.81 1.64
CA PHE A 84 -13.15 -6.07 2.32
C PHE A 84 -14.28 -5.67 1.35
N ALA A 85 -14.79 -6.63 0.58
CA ALA A 85 -15.74 -6.35 -0.51
C ALA A 85 -17.06 -5.69 -0.05
N GLU A 86 -17.39 -5.79 1.24
CA GLU A 86 -18.58 -5.16 1.85
C GLU A 86 -18.33 -3.72 2.33
N LYS A 87 -17.06 -3.25 2.33
CA LYS A 87 -16.70 -1.89 2.73
C LYS A 87 -16.65 -0.94 1.53
N ARG A 88 -16.75 0.35 1.80
CA ARG A 88 -16.70 1.40 0.77
C ARG A 88 -15.26 1.81 0.51
N PHE A 89 -14.69 1.23 -0.53
CA PHE A 89 -13.37 1.63 -1.03
C PHE A 89 -13.52 2.63 -2.17
N LYS A 90 -12.70 3.66 -2.16
CA LYS A 90 -12.39 4.51 -3.32
C LYS A 90 -10.91 4.40 -3.61
N ILE A 91 -10.56 3.98 -4.81
CA ILE A 91 -9.18 3.70 -5.21
C ILE A 91 -8.79 4.70 -6.30
N ALA A 92 -7.65 5.35 -6.13
CA ALA A 92 -7.01 6.14 -7.17
C ALA A 92 -5.89 5.31 -7.80
N GLU A 93 -5.97 5.09 -9.11
CA GLU A 93 -4.94 4.39 -9.89
C GLU A 93 -4.51 5.26 -11.06
N LEU A 94 -3.19 5.42 -11.22
CA LEU A 94 -2.64 6.27 -12.27
C LEU A 94 -2.72 5.61 -13.65
N ASP A 95 -2.61 4.28 -13.69
CA ASP A 95 -2.53 3.49 -14.91
C ASP A 95 -3.82 2.70 -15.17
N ALA A 96 -4.58 3.12 -16.19
CA ALA A 96 -5.83 2.46 -16.59
C ALA A 96 -5.63 1.00 -16.99
N GLU A 97 -4.45 0.65 -17.54
CA GLU A 97 -4.12 -0.72 -17.95
C GLU A 97 -4.04 -1.65 -16.74
N VAL A 98 -3.50 -1.20 -15.61
CA VAL A 98 -3.47 -1.98 -14.36
C VAL A 98 -4.90 -2.35 -13.95
N VAL A 99 -5.85 -1.42 -14.05
CA VAL A 99 -7.26 -1.66 -13.69
C VAL A 99 -7.91 -2.65 -14.68
N GLU A 100 -7.67 -2.51 -15.98
CA GLU A 100 -8.20 -3.42 -16.98
C GLU A 100 -7.68 -4.85 -16.79
N LEU A 101 -6.37 -5.00 -16.55
CA LEU A 101 -5.74 -6.28 -16.28
C LEU A 101 -6.23 -6.91 -14.98
N SER A 102 -6.45 -6.12 -13.93
CA SER A 102 -7.00 -6.62 -12.67
C SER A 102 -8.42 -7.19 -12.86
N ARG A 103 -9.25 -6.53 -13.65
CA ARG A 103 -10.60 -6.98 -13.99
C ARG A 103 -10.57 -8.26 -14.84
N THR A 104 -9.75 -8.25 -15.89
CA THR A 104 -9.71 -9.33 -16.88
C THR A 104 -9.11 -10.62 -16.32
N TYR A 105 -8.03 -10.50 -15.52
CA TYR A 105 -7.24 -11.68 -15.14
C TYR A 105 -7.28 -12.02 -13.67
N PHE A 106 -7.65 -11.07 -12.80
CA PHE A 106 -7.63 -11.29 -11.34
C PHE A 106 -9.02 -11.25 -10.71
N GLY A 107 -10.06 -11.10 -11.53
CA GLY A 107 -11.46 -11.18 -11.10
C GLY A 107 -11.94 -9.97 -10.31
N TYR A 108 -11.24 -8.83 -10.40
CA TYR A 108 -11.70 -7.60 -9.78
C TYR A 108 -12.96 -7.07 -10.47
N ASN A 109 -14.06 -6.93 -9.74
CA ASN A 109 -15.37 -6.63 -10.32
C ASN A 109 -16.08 -5.41 -9.70
N GLN A 110 -15.38 -4.65 -8.84
CA GLN A 110 -15.96 -3.46 -8.21
C GLN A 110 -15.77 -2.23 -9.12
N ASP A 111 -16.76 -1.32 -9.09
CA ASP A 111 -16.71 -0.05 -9.83
C ASP A 111 -16.37 1.11 -8.89
N ASN A 112 -15.20 1.05 -8.29
CA ASN A 112 -14.73 1.97 -7.26
C ASN A 112 -13.31 2.50 -7.50
N VAL A 113 -12.78 2.31 -8.72
CA VAL A 113 -11.47 2.80 -9.12
C VAL A 113 -11.63 4.04 -10.00
N VAL A 114 -10.94 5.12 -9.62
CA VAL A 114 -10.85 6.37 -10.37
C VAL A 114 -9.45 6.46 -10.97
N ILE A 115 -9.38 6.63 -12.30
CA ILE A 115 -8.11 6.80 -13.00
C ILE A 115 -7.61 8.22 -12.81
N GLY A 116 -6.40 8.36 -12.29
CA GLY A 116 -5.73 9.65 -12.10
C GLY A 116 -4.76 9.67 -10.93
N ASP A 117 -4.14 10.84 -10.74
CA ASP A 117 -3.21 11.05 -9.64
C ASP A 117 -3.93 11.01 -8.28
N GLY A 118 -3.42 10.13 -7.39
CA GLY A 118 -4.04 9.86 -6.10
C GLY A 118 -4.10 11.06 -5.17
N ARG A 119 -3.12 11.98 -5.23
CA ARG A 119 -3.13 13.20 -4.44
C ARG A 119 -4.24 14.14 -4.87
N TYR A 120 -4.35 14.43 -6.17
CA TYR A 120 -5.40 15.32 -6.69
C TYR A 120 -6.80 14.77 -6.43
N ILE A 121 -7.00 13.48 -6.58
CA ILE A 121 -8.28 12.84 -6.28
C ILE A 121 -8.58 12.96 -4.78
N LEU A 122 -7.63 12.66 -3.90
CA LEU A 122 -7.81 12.78 -2.45
C LEU A 122 -8.11 14.22 -2.02
N GLU A 123 -7.39 15.19 -2.56
CA GLU A 123 -7.58 16.61 -2.22
C GLU A 123 -8.99 17.11 -2.57
N SER A 124 -9.64 16.52 -3.60
CA SER A 124 -11.03 16.84 -3.98
C SER A 124 -12.10 16.25 -3.06
N GLU A 125 -11.74 15.29 -2.20
CA GLU A 125 -12.66 14.64 -1.28
C GLU A 125 -13.11 15.56 -0.13
N GLN A 126 -14.21 15.18 0.54
CA GLN A 126 -14.71 15.92 1.69
C GLN A 126 -13.79 15.74 2.92
N PRO A 127 -13.68 16.74 3.79
CA PRO A 127 -12.98 16.57 5.06
C PRO A 127 -13.63 15.48 5.93
N ASN A 128 -12.81 14.76 6.70
CA ASN A 128 -13.23 13.71 7.63
C ASN A 128 -14.02 12.55 6.99
N ALA A 129 -13.82 12.31 5.69
CA ALA A 129 -14.59 11.33 4.93
C ALA A 129 -14.13 9.88 5.15
N TYR A 130 -12.88 9.66 5.56
CA TYR A 130 -12.27 8.34 5.56
C TYR A 130 -11.84 7.86 6.93
N ASP A 131 -12.02 6.55 7.16
CA ASP A 131 -11.45 5.82 8.30
C ASP A 131 -9.99 5.46 8.04
N PHE A 132 -9.68 5.09 6.80
CA PHE A 132 -8.33 4.78 6.37
C PHE A 132 -7.97 5.47 5.06
N ILE A 133 -6.70 5.93 4.99
CA ILE A 133 -6.03 6.26 3.74
C ILE A 133 -4.84 5.32 3.61
N ILE A 134 -4.79 4.55 2.52
CA ILE A 134 -3.72 3.60 2.25
C ILE A 134 -2.88 4.14 1.08
N LEU A 135 -1.58 4.27 1.28
CA LEU A 135 -0.62 4.58 0.23
C LEU A 135 0.16 3.33 -0.14
N ASP A 136 -0.13 2.77 -1.30
CA ASP A 136 0.52 1.58 -1.87
C ASP A 136 0.85 1.84 -3.36
N ALA A 137 1.61 2.90 -3.60
CA ALA A 137 1.96 3.36 -4.94
C ALA A 137 3.47 3.49 -5.11
N PHE A 138 3.98 2.89 -6.17
CA PHE A 138 5.40 2.84 -6.49
C PHE A 138 5.68 3.24 -7.93
N THR A 139 6.84 3.86 -8.13
CA THR A 139 7.48 4.05 -9.42
C THR A 139 8.82 3.30 -9.43
N ALA A 140 9.52 3.32 -10.56
CA ALA A 140 10.88 2.79 -10.63
C ALA A 140 11.87 3.49 -9.65
N ALA A 141 11.54 4.70 -9.21
CA ALA A 141 12.33 5.48 -8.25
C ALA A 141 11.85 5.32 -6.79
N GLY A 142 10.88 4.45 -6.50
CA GLY A 142 10.23 4.28 -5.21
C GLY A 142 8.90 5.03 -5.10
N THR A 143 8.50 5.39 -3.88
CA THR A 143 7.28 6.15 -3.64
C THR A 143 7.37 7.55 -4.26
N PRO A 144 6.38 8.00 -5.06
CA PRO A 144 6.39 9.31 -5.67
C PRO A 144 6.55 10.44 -4.64
N ARG A 145 7.49 11.36 -4.89
CA ARG A 145 7.85 12.43 -3.94
C ARG A 145 6.64 13.26 -3.49
N HIS A 146 5.74 13.63 -4.40
CA HIS A 146 4.55 14.45 -4.08
C HIS A 146 3.54 13.75 -3.16
N LEU A 147 3.68 12.43 -2.94
CA LEU A 147 2.89 11.65 -1.99
C LEU A 147 3.60 11.46 -0.63
N THR A 148 4.70 12.19 -0.39
CA THR A 148 5.50 12.08 0.84
C THR A 148 5.81 13.44 1.46
N THR A 149 5.20 14.51 0.96
CA THR A 149 5.44 15.89 1.40
C THR A 149 4.58 16.26 2.62
N SER A 150 4.98 17.28 3.35
CA SER A 150 4.22 17.84 4.48
C SER A 150 2.82 18.26 4.07
N GLU A 151 2.68 18.86 2.87
CA GLU A 151 1.42 19.31 2.29
C GLU A 151 0.50 18.11 2.02
N PHE A 152 1.04 17.03 1.45
CA PHE A 152 0.27 15.81 1.23
C PHE A 152 -0.20 15.20 2.56
N PHE A 153 0.66 15.10 3.58
CA PHE A 153 0.26 14.55 4.87
C PHE A 153 -0.74 15.44 5.61
N SER A 154 -0.66 16.77 5.44
CA SER A 154 -1.69 17.69 5.92
C SER A 154 -3.03 17.44 5.22
N ALA A 155 -3.02 17.20 3.90
CA ALA A 155 -4.22 16.82 3.16
C ALA A 155 -4.79 15.49 3.67
N THR A 156 -3.96 14.43 3.81
CA THR A 156 -4.43 13.14 4.35
C THR A 156 -5.03 13.29 5.75
N HIS A 157 -4.38 14.07 6.63
CA HIS A 157 -4.87 14.32 7.97
C HIS A 157 -6.25 15.01 7.96
N SER A 158 -6.49 15.95 7.03
CA SER A 158 -7.77 16.65 6.92
C SER A 158 -8.90 15.75 6.39
N LYS A 159 -8.58 14.75 5.54
CA LYS A 159 -9.57 13.83 4.96
C LYS A 159 -9.90 12.65 5.88
N LEU A 160 -9.03 12.33 6.83
CA LEU A 160 -9.26 11.33 7.85
C LEU A 160 -10.16 11.85 8.97
N ASN A 161 -11.14 11.05 9.36
CA ASN A 161 -11.98 11.34 10.52
C ASN A 161 -11.18 11.30 11.84
N SER A 162 -11.83 11.56 12.97
CA SER A 162 -11.16 11.66 14.29
C SER A 162 -10.55 10.33 14.79
N ARG A 163 -10.91 9.19 14.18
CA ARG A 163 -10.38 7.86 14.50
C ARG A 163 -9.47 7.32 13.40
N GLY A 164 -9.40 8.06 12.29
CA GLY A 164 -8.76 7.62 11.07
C GLY A 164 -7.26 7.43 11.16
N SER A 165 -6.74 6.65 10.21
CA SER A 165 -5.32 6.31 10.10
C SER A 165 -4.85 6.41 8.66
N ILE A 166 -3.61 6.86 8.46
CA ILE A 166 -2.86 6.61 7.23
C ILE A 166 -2.01 5.36 7.41
N ILE A 167 -1.97 4.48 6.42
CA ILE A 167 -1.03 3.36 6.36
C ILE A 167 -0.27 3.44 5.03
N MET A 168 1.04 3.38 5.11
CA MET A 168 1.92 3.49 3.95
C MET A 168 2.70 2.19 3.78
N ASN A 169 2.73 1.65 2.56
CA ASN A 169 3.66 0.61 2.15
C ASN A 169 4.80 1.28 1.39
N LEU A 170 6.00 1.18 1.91
CA LEU A 170 7.22 1.75 1.34
C LEU A 170 8.20 0.63 1.00
N MET A 171 9.12 0.90 0.08
CA MET A 171 10.29 0.07 -0.18
C MET A 171 11.54 0.81 0.29
N GLY A 172 12.31 0.19 1.18
CA GLY A 172 13.51 0.83 1.71
C GLY A 172 14.36 -0.13 2.54
N LYS A 173 15.47 0.39 3.03
CA LYS A 173 16.34 -0.33 3.96
C LYS A 173 15.81 -0.17 5.38
N VAL A 174 15.92 -1.24 6.18
CA VAL A 174 15.51 -1.22 7.59
C VAL A 174 16.37 -0.26 8.40
N GLU A 175 17.66 -0.15 8.07
CA GLU A 175 18.61 0.71 8.76
C GLU A 175 19.15 1.80 7.83
N HIS A 176 19.26 3.01 8.37
CA HIS A 176 19.92 4.15 7.72
C HIS A 176 19.38 4.51 6.32
N ASP A 177 18.08 4.31 6.05
CA ASP A 177 17.46 4.77 4.81
C ASP A 177 17.10 6.26 4.91
N PRO A 178 17.79 7.15 4.15
CA PRO A 178 17.55 8.58 4.27
C PRO A 178 16.13 8.99 3.84
N LEU A 179 15.57 8.31 2.82
CA LEU A 179 14.24 8.62 2.30
C LEU A 179 13.15 8.16 3.26
N VAL A 180 13.23 6.92 3.76
CA VAL A 180 12.27 6.39 4.73
C VAL A 180 12.28 7.20 6.02
N ASN A 181 13.48 7.58 6.51
CA ASN A 181 13.61 8.46 7.68
C ASN A 181 13.01 9.84 7.43
N ALA A 182 13.21 10.43 6.24
CA ALA A 182 12.61 11.71 5.87
C ALA A 182 11.08 11.63 5.79
N ILE A 183 10.53 10.58 5.19
CA ILE A 183 9.09 10.32 5.14
C ILE A 183 8.52 10.19 6.58
N HIS A 184 9.14 9.38 7.43
CA HIS A 184 8.73 9.20 8.81
C HIS A 184 8.75 10.52 9.59
N THR A 185 9.83 11.31 9.46
CA THR A 185 9.96 12.62 10.11
C THR A 185 8.88 13.60 9.62
N THR A 186 8.64 13.65 8.30
CA THR A 186 7.62 14.52 7.72
C THR A 186 6.21 14.12 8.17
N LEU A 187 5.93 12.81 8.23
CA LEU A 187 4.64 12.29 8.69
C LEU A 187 4.40 12.61 10.19
N SER A 188 5.45 12.62 11.01
CA SER A 188 5.37 12.88 12.46
C SER A 188 4.86 14.28 12.81
N GLU A 189 4.99 15.25 11.90
CA GLU A 189 4.45 16.60 12.10
C GLU A 189 2.91 16.64 12.10
N GLN A 190 2.28 15.68 11.42
CA GLN A 190 0.82 15.64 11.28
C GLN A 190 0.16 14.59 12.19
N TYR A 191 0.88 13.52 12.53
CA TYR A 191 0.32 12.39 13.26
C TYR A 191 1.06 12.17 14.59
N PRO A 192 0.39 12.36 15.73
CA PRO A 192 1.03 12.25 17.06
C PRO A 192 1.39 10.81 17.45
N TYR A 193 0.81 9.81 16.77
CA TYR A 193 1.11 8.40 17.00
C TYR A 193 1.58 7.77 15.71
N LEU A 194 2.82 7.27 15.71
CA LEU A 194 3.43 6.55 14.60
C LEU A 194 3.95 5.20 15.07
N LYS A 195 3.87 4.21 14.20
CA LYS A 195 4.59 2.95 14.30
C LYS A 195 5.09 2.54 12.94
N SER A 196 6.28 1.95 12.93
CA SER A 196 6.93 1.45 11.72
C SER A 196 7.25 -0.03 11.89
N PHE A 197 7.06 -0.78 10.81
CA PHE A 197 7.28 -2.22 10.78
C PHE A 197 8.02 -2.60 9.51
N ALA A 198 8.88 -3.59 9.58
CA ALA A 198 9.58 -4.12 8.40
C ALA A 198 9.63 -5.66 8.43
N LEU A 199 9.72 -6.26 7.26
CA LEU A 199 10.11 -7.65 7.14
C LEU A 199 11.59 -7.81 7.54
N PRO A 200 12.00 -8.97 8.09
CA PRO A 200 13.40 -9.25 8.36
C PRO A 200 14.23 -9.14 7.08
N ALA A 201 15.36 -8.46 7.15
CA ALA A 201 16.36 -8.40 6.09
C ALA A 201 17.48 -9.41 6.35
N GLU A 202 18.02 -10.04 5.30
CA GLU A 202 19.19 -10.91 5.42
C GLU A 202 20.49 -10.08 5.55
N GLY A 203 20.48 -8.87 5.00
CA GLY A 203 21.60 -7.92 5.07
C GLY A 203 21.13 -6.47 5.21
N ALA A 204 21.99 -5.62 5.79
CA ALA A 204 21.68 -4.19 6.01
C ALA A 204 21.42 -3.38 4.72
N ALA A 205 21.82 -3.92 3.56
CA ALA A 205 21.60 -3.26 2.25
C ALA A 205 20.29 -3.71 1.57
N ASP A 206 19.62 -4.72 2.10
CA ASP A 206 18.44 -5.29 1.45
C ASP A 206 17.26 -4.32 1.51
N ILE A 207 16.57 -4.22 0.39
CA ILE A 207 15.36 -3.41 0.28
C ILE A 207 14.17 -4.30 0.67
N GLN A 208 13.40 -3.84 1.64
CA GLN A 208 12.24 -4.55 2.19
C GLN A 208 10.98 -3.69 2.12
N ASN A 209 9.83 -4.33 2.22
CA ASN A 209 8.60 -3.60 2.54
C ASN A 209 8.70 -3.03 3.96
N ILE A 210 8.43 -1.75 4.07
CA ILE A 210 8.34 -1.02 5.34
C ILE A 210 6.94 -0.45 5.44
N LEU A 211 6.21 -0.84 6.47
CA LEU A 211 4.90 -0.29 6.77
C LEU A 211 5.02 0.82 7.81
N ILE A 212 4.44 1.97 7.52
CA ILE A 212 4.29 3.05 8.50
C ILE A 212 2.81 3.31 8.68
N ILE A 213 2.34 3.29 9.93
CA ILE A 213 0.99 3.72 10.29
C ILE A 213 1.06 5.01 11.11
N GLY A 214 0.25 6.01 10.70
CA GLY A 214 0.06 7.26 11.43
C GLY A 214 -1.39 7.42 11.88
N ARG A 215 -1.62 7.81 13.14
CA ARG A 215 -2.95 7.98 13.72
C ARG A 215 -3.07 9.22 14.58
N LYS A 216 -4.33 9.66 14.77
CA LYS A 216 -4.72 10.66 15.76
C LYS A 216 -4.90 10.06 17.18
N ARG A 217 -4.83 8.74 17.31
CA ARG A 217 -5.02 7.95 18.54
C ARG A 217 -3.93 6.89 18.70
N PRO A 218 -3.71 6.32 19.88
CA PRO A 218 -2.74 5.25 20.09
C PRO A 218 -2.95 4.07 19.14
N ILE A 219 -1.85 3.51 18.67
CA ILE A 219 -1.83 2.41 17.68
C ILE A 219 -1.71 1.08 18.42
N GLN A 220 -2.58 0.13 18.04
CA GLN A 220 -2.55 -1.25 18.51
C GLN A 220 -2.06 -2.18 17.40
N PHE A 221 -1.38 -3.25 17.78
CA PHE A 221 -1.02 -4.36 16.90
C PHE A 221 -0.74 -5.63 17.71
N GLN A 222 -0.81 -6.76 17.04
CA GLN A 222 -0.44 -8.07 17.62
C GLN A 222 0.68 -8.67 16.76
N ALA A 223 1.89 -8.77 17.31
CA ALA A 223 3.09 -9.20 16.59
C ALA A 223 2.89 -10.50 15.79
N ARG A 224 2.20 -11.49 16.39
CA ARG A 224 1.90 -12.77 15.72
C ARG A 224 1.00 -12.67 14.47
N GLN A 225 0.29 -11.55 14.30
CA GLN A 225 -0.63 -11.32 13.18
C GLN A 225 -0.08 -10.35 12.13
N MET A 226 1.13 -9.85 12.34
CA MET A 226 1.79 -8.91 11.42
C MET A 226 2.45 -9.59 10.21
N ALA A 227 2.10 -10.84 9.91
CA ALA A 227 2.57 -11.58 8.74
C ALA A 227 4.11 -11.60 8.57
N GLY A 228 4.86 -11.63 9.66
CA GLY A 228 6.32 -11.59 9.65
C GLY A 228 6.93 -10.20 9.84
N PHE A 229 6.15 -9.14 9.73
CA PHE A 229 6.63 -7.78 10.05
C PHE A 229 6.92 -7.63 11.54
N THR A 230 8.05 -7.02 11.86
CA THR A 230 8.46 -6.66 13.22
C THR A 230 8.50 -5.15 13.37
N GLU A 231 8.17 -4.64 14.57
CA GLU A 231 8.26 -3.21 14.87
C GLU A 231 9.73 -2.76 14.80
N ILE A 232 9.96 -1.64 14.12
CA ILE A 232 11.28 -1.02 13.97
C ILE A 232 11.24 0.45 14.42
N ASN A 233 12.41 0.98 14.80
CA ASN A 233 12.58 2.39 15.08
C ASN A 233 13.31 3.06 13.92
N LEU A 234 12.66 4.01 13.28
CA LEU A 234 13.26 4.81 12.23
C LEU A 234 14.01 6.00 12.81
N GLY A 235 15.08 6.41 12.16
CA GLY A 235 15.86 7.58 12.53
C GLY A 235 15.18 8.90 12.12
N GLN A 236 15.79 10.01 12.54
CA GLN A 236 15.40 11.32 12.04
C GLN A 236 15.90 11.54 10.62
N GLY A 237 15.07 12.16 9.80
CA GLY A 237 15.39 12.63 8.46
C GLY A 237 15.09 14.13 8.30
N HIS A 238 15.27 14.63 7.10
CA HIS A 238 14.85 15.99 6.75
C HIS A 238 13.36 16.03 6.44
N MET A 239 12.75 17.22 6.57
CA MET A 239 11.38 17.46 6.13
C MET A 239 11.30 17.47 4.60
N ILE A 240 10.25 16.88 4.06
CA ILE A 240 9.95 16.88 2.62
C ILE A 240 8.82 17.88 2.38
N TRP A 241 9.08 18.88 1.54
CA TRP A 241 8.10 19.90 1.11
C TRP A 241 7.81 19.75 -0.38
N ASP A 242 6.70 20.32 -0.86
CA ASP A 242 6.34 20.36 -2.30
C ASP A 242 7.39 20.97 -3.19
#